data_ff4c2d12f1a72d162b75523899d824e7
#
_entry.id   ff4c2d12f1a72d162b75523899d824e7
#
_cell.length_a   1.000
_cell.length_b   1.000
_cell.length_c   1.000
_cell.angle_alpha   90.00
_cell.angle_beta   90.00
_cell.angle_gamma   90.00
#
_symmetry.space_group_name_H-M   'P 1'
#
loop_
_entity.id
_entity.type
_entity.pdbx_description
1 polymer ?
#
loop_
_entity_poly.entity_id
_entity_poly.type
_entity_poly.pdbx_seq_one_letter_code
_entity_poly.pdbx_strand_id
1 'polypeptide(L)'
;MPVIAKPALLAFGAEHPAAKEPLETWYRIMRRTDFQNFNALRKTFASADYVDGFTVFDIGGNKFRLIAVIRYEWQKVYIRAVMTHKEYDKGTWKRGEQ
;
A
#
# COMPACT_ATOMS: atom_id res chain seq x y z
N MET A 1 12.05 3.81 -3.92
CA MET A 1 11.00 4.10 -4.93
C MET A 1 10.18 5.30 -4.48
N PRO A 2 10.08 6.35 -5.29
CA PRO A 2 9.21 7.48 -4.95
C PRO A 2 7.76 7.03 -4.80
N VAL A 3 7.07 7.59 -3.81
CA VAL A 3 5.69 7.23 -3.48
C VAL A 3 4.77 8.41 -3.81
N ILE A 4 3.73 8.15 -4.59
CA ILE A 4 2.73 9.12 -5.04
C ILE A 4 1.36 8.57 -4.65
N ALA A 5 0.55 9.21 -3.83
CA ALA A 5 0.73 10.50 -3.22
C ALA A 5 0.68 10.37 -1.70
N LYS A 6 1.67 10.92 -1.03
CA LYS A 6 1.76 10.87 0.43
C LYS A 6 0.55 11.45 1.18
N PRO A 7 -0.12 12.51 0.68
CA PRO A 7 -1.28 13.05 1.40
C PRO A 7 -2.35 12.02 1.76
N ALA A 8 -2.52 10.97 0.93
CA ALA A 8 -3.49 9.93 1.24
C ALA A 8 -3.15 9.19 2.53
N LEU A 9 -1.85 8.98 2.78
CA LEU A 9 -1.39 8.31 4.01
C LEU A 9 -1.65 9.17 5.23
N LEU A 10 -1.37 10.47 5.11
CA LEU A 10 -1.56 11.42 6.21
C LEU A 10 -3.04 11.54 6.56
N ALA A 11 -3.90 11.62 5.55
CA ALA A 11 -5.34 11.73 5.77
C ALA A 11 -5.89 10.50 6.47
N PHE A 12 -5.49 9.31 6.02
CA PHE A 12 -5.97 8.09 6.64
C PHE A 12 -5.47 7.94 8.08
N GLY A 13 -4.20 8.28 8.32
CA GLY A 13 -3.62 8.23 9.67
C GLY A 13 -4.29 9.18 10.63
N ALA A 14 -4.79 10.33 10.14
CA ALA A 14 -5.52 11.27 10.98
C ALA A 14 -6.86 10.70 11.41
N GLU A 15 -7.56 9.98 10.54
CA GLU A 15 -8.83 9.35 10.87
C GLU A 15 -8.67 8.06 11.66
N HIS A 16 -7.56 7.36 11.44
CA HIS A 16 -7.29 6.06 12.08
C HIS A 16 -5.92 6.11 12.74
N PRO A 17 -5.83 6.63 13.98
CA PRO A 17 -4.53 6.79 14.65
C PRO A 17 -3.71 5.51 14.75
N ALA A 18 -4.37 4.36 14.85
CA ALA A 18 -3.66 3.08 14.90
C ALA A 18 -2.93 2.75 13.61
N ALA A 19 -3.28 3.41 12.50
CA ALA A 19 -2.62 3.21 11.22
C ALA A 19 -1.43 4.13 11.01
N LYS A 20 -1.30 5.18 11.79
CA LYS A 20 -0.33 6.23 11.55
C LYS A 20 1.12 5.71 11.51
N GLU A 21 1.56 5.06 12.59
CA GLU A 21 2.92 4.53 12.64
C GLU A 21 3.18 3.45 11.61
N PRO A 22 2.30 2.46 11.44
CA PRO A 22 2.51 1.45 10.41
C PRO A 22 2.60 2.03 9.00
N LEU A 23 1.82 3.07 8.70
CA LEU A 23 1.89 3.73 7.39
C LEU A 23 3.20 4.49 7.22
N GLU A 24 3.67 5.15 8.27
CA GLU A 24 4.95 5.84 8.24
C GLU A 24 6.10 4.87 8.01
N THR A 25 6.05 3.71 8.67
CA THR A 25 7.06 2.66 8.50
C THR A 25 7.06 2.14 7.06
N TRP A 26 5.87 1.85 6.52
CA TRP A 26 5.73 1.43 5.13
C TRP A 26 6.32 2.46 4.17
N TYR A 27 5.97 3.72 4.37
CA TYR A 27 6.41 4.81 3.53
C TYR A 27 7.94 4.94 3.54
N ARG A 28 8.53 4.88 4.73
CA ARG A 28 9.97 4.99 4.89
C ARG A 28 10.72 3.87 4.17
N ILE A 29 10.22 2.65 4.32
CA ILE A 29 10.84 1.49 3.66
C ILE A 29 10.73 1.63 2.14
N MET A 30 9.54 1.98 1.64
CA MET A 30 9.34 2.12 0.20
C MET A 30 10.22 3.20 -0.41
N ARG A 31 10.34 4.34 0.26
CA ARG A 31 11.18 5.43 -0.25
C ARG A 31 12.65 5.05 -0.36
N ARG A 32 13.12 4.25 0.57
CA ARG A 32 14.55 3.92 0.67
C ARG A 32 14.97 2.71 -0.13
N THR A 33 14.02 1.94 -0.61
CA THR A 33 14.32 0.65 -1.24
C THR A 33 13.85 0.65 -2.68
N ASP A 34 14.69 0.09 -3.56
CA ASP A 34 14.33 -0.13 -4.95
C ASP A 34 14.06 -1.61 -5.11
N PHE A 35 12.87 -1.95 -5.58
CA PHE A 35 12.49 -3.33 -5.84
C PHE A 35 12.42 -3.57 -7.34
N GLN A 36 13.03 -4.65 -7.81
CA GLN A 36 13.04 -4.94 -9.24
C GLN A 36 11.74 -5.56 -9.73
N ASN A 37 11.05 -6.28 -8.86
CA ASN A 37 9.82 -6.97 -9.21
C ASN A 37 9.07 -7.33 -7.93
N PHE A 38 7.88 -7.93 -8.12
CA PHE A 38 7.03 -8.30 -6.99
C PHE A 38 7.69 -9.35 -6.08
N ASN A 39 8.43 -10.30 -6.66
CA ASN A 39 9.11 -11.31 -5.85
C ASN A 39 10.13 -10.68 -4.91
N ALA A 40 10.88 -9.68 -5.39
CA ALA A 40 11.83 -8.96 -4.56
C ALA A 40 11.11 -8.18 -3.47
N LEU A 41 9.97 -7.56 -3.80
CA LEU A 41 9.17 -6.81 -2.84
C LEU A 41 8.66 -7.71 -1.72
N ARG A 42 8.24 -8.93 -2.04
CA ARG A 42 7.73 -9.86 -1.04
C ARG A 42 8.76 -10.32 -0.05
N LYS A 43 10.04 -10.20 -0.36
CA LYS A 43 11.09 -10.54 0.61
C LYS A 43 11.10 -9.56 1.78
N THR A 44 10.70 -8.31 1.53
CA THR A 44 10.59 -7.29 2.57
C THR A 44 9.18 -7.24 3.16
N PHE A 45 8.16 -7.34 2.30
CA PHE A 45 6.75 -7.30 2.70
C PHE A 45 6.14 -8.68 2.45
N ALA A 46 6.37 -9.60 3.37
CA ALA A 46 6.03 -11.02 3.19
C ALA A 46 4.54 -11.27 2.97
N SER A 47 3.68 -10.42 3.53
CA SER A 47 2.24 -10.56 3.39
C SER A 47 1.65 -9.81 2.20
N ALA A 48 2.48 -9.14 1.40
CA ALA A 48 1.99 -8.42 0.23
C ALA A 48 1.36 -9.39 -0.77
N ASP A 49 0.29 -8.93 -1.41
CA ASP A 49 -0.45 -9.73 -2.36
C ASP A 49 -0.61 -8.97 -3.68
N TYR A 50 -0.84 -9.69 -4.76
CA TYR A 50 -1.05 -9.08 -6.07
C TYR A 50 -2.44 -9.48 -6.57
N VAL A 51 -3.32 -8.50 -6.67
CA VAL A 51 -4.73 -8.74 -6.99
C VAL A 51 -5.17 -7.78 -8.09
N ASP A 52 -5.55 -8.32 -9.24
CA ASP A 52 -6.08 -7.54 -10.37
C ASP A 52 -5.22 -6.35 -10.77
N GLY A 53 -3.90 -6.53 -10.78
CA GLY A 53 -2.98 -5.46 -11.16
C GLY A 53 -2.57 -4.55 -10.02
N PHE A 54 -3.14 -4.74 -8.83
CA PHE A 54 -2.81 -3.96 -7.64
C PHE A 54 -1.91 -4.74 -6.70
N THR A 55 -1.01 -4.03 -6.03
CA THR A 55 -0.25 -4.61 -4.93
C THR A 55 -0.93 -4.19 -3.65
N VAL A 56 -1.27 -5.16 -2.82
CA VAL A 56 -2.00 -4.95 -1.57
C VAL A 56 -1.08 -5.24 -0.40
N PHE A 57 -0.94 -4.26 0.49
CA PHE A 57 -0.10 -4.40 1.67
C PHE A 57 -0.97 -4.48 2.93
N ASP A 58 -0.59 -5.36 3.84
CA ASP A 58 -1.18 -5.37 5.18
C ASP A 58 -0.49 -4.29 6.00
N ILE A 59 -1.29 -3.46 6.65
CA ILE A 59 -0.79 -2.36 7.46
C ILE A 59 -1.31 -2.56 8.88
N GLY A 60 -0.42 -2.43 9.86
CA GLY A 60 -0.79 -2.63 11.26
C GLY A 60 -1.23 -4.06 11.53
N GLY A 61 -0.45 -5.01 11.04
CA GLY A 61 -0.83 -6.41 11.08
C GLY A 61 -1.95 -6.67 10.10
N ASN A 62 -3.13 -7.01 10.62
CA ASN A 62 -4.26 -7.35 9.77
C ASN A 62 -5.38 -6.30 9.79
N LYS A 63 -5.10 -5.12 10.36
CA LYS A 63 -6.15 -4.12 10.57
C LYS A 63 -6.50 -3.29 9.35
N PHE A 64 -5.51 -2.95 8.55
CA PHE A 64 -5.68 -2.03 7.42
C PHE A 64 -5.05 -2.60 6.17
N ARG A 65 -5.49 -2.08 5.01
CA ARG A 65 -4.95 -2.45 3.71
C ARG A 65 -4.56 -1.21 2.93
N LEU A 66 -3.40 -1.26 2.30
CA LEU A 66 -2.95 -0.20 1.39
C LEU A 66 -2.91 -0.80 -0.01
N ILE A 67 -3.61 -0.14 -0.92
CA ILE A 67 -3.72 -0.57 -2.31
C ILE A 67 -2.85 0.34 -3.16
N ALA A 68 -1.96 -0.23 -3.94
CA ALA A 68 -1.03 0.56 -4.76
C ALA A 68 -0.88 -0.05 -6.16
N VAL A 69 -0.49 0.80 -7.10
CA VAL A 69 -0.01 0.36 -8.41
C VAL A 69 1.48 0.64 -8.43
N ILE A 70 2.29 -0.38 -8.68
CA ILE A 70 3.73 -0.26 -8.70
C ILE A 70 4.25 -0.41 -10.12
N ARG A 71 4.99 0.61 -10.58
CA ARG A 71 5.64 0.58 -11.89
C ARG A 71 7.12 0.31 -11.67
N TYR A 72 7.49 -0.95 -11.71
CA TYR A 72 8.88 -1.36 -11.44
C TYR A 72 9.84 -0.77 -12.47
N GLU A 73 9.42 -0.66 -13.71
CA GLU A 73 10.26 -0.12 -14.78
C GLU A 73 10.62 1.34 -14.54
N TRP A 74 9.77 2.09 -13.82
CA TRP A 74 9.99 3.49 -13.51
C TRP A 74 10.32 3.72 -12.04
N GLN A 75 10.32 2.65 -11.25
CA GLN A 75 10.57 2.71 -9.81
C GLN A 75 9.65 3.71 -9.11
N LYS A 76 8.34 3.61 -9.40
CA LYS A 76 7.34 4.49 -8.81
C LYS A 76 6.19 3.71 -8.22
N VAL A 77 5.67 4.22 -7.09
CA VAL A 77 4.54 3.62 -6.39
C VAL A 77 3.40 4.63 -6.35
N TYR A 78 2.26 4.24 -6.89
CA TYR A 78 1.06 5.09 -6.90
C TYR A 78 0.08 4.52 -5.89
N ILE A 79 -0.21 5.30 -4.82
CA ILE A 79 -1.17 4.88 -3.82
C ILE A 79 -2.57 5.10 -4.38
N ARG A 80 -3.36 4.03 -4.40
CA ARG A 80 -4.74 4.09 -4.90
C ARG A 80 -5.73 4.27 -3.77
N ALA A 81 -5.53 3.59 -2.65
CA ALA A 81 -6.44 3.68 -1.52
C ALA A 81 -5.81 3.11 -0.27
N VAL A 82 -6.25 3.60 0.88
CA VAL A 82 -5.95 2.99 2.18
C VAL A 82 -7.30 2.78 2.85
N MET A 83 -7.51 1.61 3.42
CA MET A 83 -8.82 1.26 3.96
C MET A 83 -8.70 0.29 5.13
N THR A 84 -9.80 0.11 5.84
CA THR A 84 -9.86 -0.89 6.90
C THR A 84 -9.97 -2.28 6.26
N HIS A 85 -9.66 -3.31 7.04
CA HIS A 85 -9.81 -4.69 6.59
C HIS A 85 -11.25 -4.98 6.16
N LYS A 86 -12.22 -4.45 6.91
CA LYS A 86 -13.63 -4.62 6.60
C LYS A 86 -14.00 -4.02 5.25
N GLU A 87 -13.52 -2.83 4.97
CA GLU A 87 -13.76 -2.18 3.68
C GLU A 87 -13.11 -2.95 2.53
N TYR A 88 -11.91 -3.45 2.78
CA TYR A 88 -11.21 -4.26 1.80
C TYR A 88 -12.01 -5.50 1.41
N ASP A 89 -12.57 -6.17 2.41
CA ASP A 89 -13.32 -7.41 2.19
C ASP A 89 -14.57 -7.22 1.35
N LYS A 90 -15.13 -6.01 1.31
CA LYS A 90 -16.28 -5.72 0.46
C LYS A 90 -15.93 -5.77 -1.03
N GLY A 91 -14.66 -5.59 -1.37
CA GLY A 91 -14.20 -5.69 -2.75
C GLY A 91 -14.57 -4.54 -3.68
N THR A 92 -15.25 -3.52 -3.17
CA THR A 92 -15.69 -2.39 -4.00
C THR A 92 -14.52 -1.56 -4.53
N TRP A 93 -13.38 -1.61 -3.86
CA TRP A 93 -12.19 -0.88 -4.28
C TRP A 93 -11.72 -1.29 -5.69
N LYS A 94 -11.99 -2.53 -6.09
CA LYS A 94 -11.63 -3.00 -7.43
C LYS A 94 -12.40 -2.28 -8.52
N ARG A 95 -13.66 -1.96 -8.25
CA ARG A 95 -14.52 -1.28 -9.21
C ARG A 95 -14.19 0.18 -9.36
N GLY A 96 -13.67 0.80 -8.31
CA GLY A 96 -13.34 2.21 -8.31
C GLY A 96 -12.28 2.58 -9.32
N GLU A 97 -11.60 1.61 -9.87
CA GLU A 97 -10.53 1.82 -10.83
C GLU A 97 -10.99 1.90 -12.27
N GLN A 98 -12.20 1.62 -12.53
CA GLN A 98 -12.70 1.52 -13.90
C GLN A 98 -13.19 2.81 -14.48
#